data_c7cddc30475e297f0e2661bf63935ec7
#
_entry.id   c7cddc30475e297f0e2661bf63935ec7
#
_cell.length_a   1.000
_cell.length_b   1.000
_cell.length_c   1.000
_cell.angle_alpha   90.00
_cell.angle_beta   90.00
_cell.angle_gamma   90.00
#
_symmetry.space_group_name_H-M   'P 1'
#
loop_
_entity.id
_entity.type
_entity.pdbx_description
1 polymer ?
#
loop_
_entity_poly.entity_id
_entity_poly.type
_entity_poly.pdbx_seq_one_letter_code
_entity_poly.pdbx_strand_id
1 'polypeptide(L)'
;PILKDLRAIKSALEVEVLQKAIDITENTFRKLLKLVQPGIMEYEIEAEIYHSFLSQRSSGPGYSSIIASGDRARTLHYIENNQECKAGEMLLMDFGAEYGNYNADLTRTIPVSGKFGRRQKTVYNACLHLHHYAASILKPGISIIDYTEKVGDEATVVFQKIGLLRKSDIKNEDPENRAYRKYLYHGISHHLGIDVHDLGTRTEPIKAGMVFTIEPGIYIEEEQMGVRIENNFWITKNGNKDLMKNIPITVEEIEALMKR
;
A
#
# COMPACT_ATOMS: atom_id res chain seq x y z
N PRO A 1 -14.26 14.95 -19.23
CA PRO A 1 -13.47 16.07 -18.67
C PRO A 1 -14.11 16.63 -17.38
N ILE A 2 -15.42 17.02 -17.40
CA ILE A 2 -16.09 17.69 -16.26
C ILE A 2 -16.07 16.86 -14.99
N LEU A 3 -16.44 15.57 -15.05
CA LEU A 3 -16.45 14.69 -13.87
C LEU A 3 -15.04 14.50 -13.28
N LYS A 4 -14.00 14.39 -14.11
CA LYS A 4 -12.61 14.33 -13.66
C LYS A 4 -12.27 15.56 -12.83
N ASP A 5 -12.56 16.75 -13.34
CA ASP A 5 -12.17 17.99 -12.67
C ASP A 5 -12.94 18.21 -11.35
N LEU A 6 -14.22 17.83 -11.31
CA LEU A 6 -15.04 17.89 -10.10
C LEU A 6 -14.59 16.88 -9.02
N ARG A 7 -14.17 15.67 -9.41
CA ARG A 7 -13.79 14.61 -8.48
C ARG A 7 -12.33 14.69 -8.03
N ALA A 8 -11.45 15.28 -8.87
CA ALA A 8 -10.02 15.32 -8.56
C ALA A 8 -9.70 16.14 -7.29
N ILE A 9 -10.36 17.30 -7.11
CA ILE A 9 -10.16 18.20 -5.97
C ILE A 9 -11.25 17.93 -4.94
N LYS A 10 -10.88 17.35 -3.81
CA LYS A 10 -11.77 17.04 -2.69
C LYS A 10 -11.97 18.26 -1.81
N SER A 11 -13.23 18.56 -1.47
CA SER A 11 -13.60 19.52 -0.42
C SER A 11 -13.21 18.97 0.97
N ALA A 12 -13.24 19.83 1.98
CA ALA A 12 -12.98 19.41 3.35
C ALA A 12 -13.98 18.35 3.84
N LEU A 13 -15.26 18.46 3.44
CA LEU A 13 -16.29 17.49 3.80
C LEU A 13 -16.04 16.12 3.16
N GLU A 14 -15.60 16.07 1.89
CA GLU A 14 -15.23 14.80 1.23
C GLU A 14 -14.04 14.14 1.92
N VAL A 15 -13.05 14.94 2.36
CA VAL A 15 -11.90 14.42 3.12
C VAL A 15 -12.34 13.89 4.50
N GLU A 16 -13.33 14.49 5.14
CA GLU A 16 -13.91 13.97 6.40
C GLU A 16 -14.61 12.61 6.19
N VAL A 17 -15.32 12.44 5.07
CA VAL A 17 -15.94 11.15 4.71
C VAL A 17 -14.88 10.09 4.39
N LEU A 18 -13.85 10.44 3.62
CA LEU A 18 -12.67 9.59 3.40
C LEU A 18 -12.01 9.17 4.72
N GLN A 19 -11.85 10.11 5.66
CA GLN A 19 -11.25 9.80 6.97
C GLN A 19 -12.09 8.76 7.74
N LYS A 20 -13.42 8.77 7.63
CA LYS A 20 -14.27 7.73 8.25
C LYS A 20 -14.05 6.35 7.61
N ALA A 21 -13.92 6.27 6.29
CA ALA A 21 -13.55 5.01 5.63
C ALA A 21 -12.19 4.50 6.10
N ILE A 22 -11.21 5.40 6.26
CA ILE A 22 -9.89 5.11 6.79
C ILE A 22 -9.95 4.63 8.24
N ASP A 23 -10.71 5.30 9.11
CA ASP A 23 -10.85 4.92 10.52
C ASP A 23 -11.46 3.53 10.68
N ILE A 24 -12.44 3.17 9.85
CA ILE A 24 -13.02 1.81 9.78
C ILE A 24 -11.95 0.80 9.35
N THR A 25 -11.16 1.14 8.35
CA THR A 25 -10.06 0.29 7.85
C THR A 25 -8.98 0.11 8.91
N GLU A 26 -8.58 1.18 9.63
CA GLU A 26 -7.64 1.12 10.74
C GLU A 26 -8.11 0.16 11.84
N ASN A 27 -9.36 0.35 12.30
CA ASN A 27 -9.94 -0.50 13.35
C ASN A 27 -9.94 -1.97 12.94
N THR A 28 -10.22 -2.24 11.66
CA THR A 28 -10.19 -3.58 11.11
C THR A 28 -8.76 -4.13 11.08
N PHE A 29 -7.78 -3.37 10.59
CA PHE A 29 -6.37 -3.80 10.59
C PHE A 29 -5.87 -4.15 12.00
N ARG A 30 -6.21 -3.36 13.01
CA ARG A 30 -5.83 -3.64 14.40
C ARG A 30 -6.43 -4.95 14.94
N LYS A 31 -7.64 -5.34 14.50
CA LYS A 31 -8.22 -6.65 14.81
C LYS A 31 -7.47 -7.78 14.11
N LEU A 32 -7.12 -7.60 12.83
CA LEU A 32 -6.38 -8.58 12.04
C LEU A 32 -5.00 -8.88 12.63
N LEU A 33 -4.29 -7.88 13.17
CA LEU A 33 -3.02 -8.10 13.86
C LEU A 33 -3.12 -9.06 15.05
N LYS A 34 -4.30 -9.18 15.67
CA LYS A 34 -4.56 -10.14 16.76
C LYS A 34 -5.09 -11.48 16.27
N LEU A 35 -5.72 -11.49 15.10
CA LEU A 35 -6.33 -12.69 14.51
C LEU A 35 -5.30 -13.56 13.79
N VAL A 36 -4.43 -12.94 12.98
CA VAL A 36 -3.51 -13.65 12.10
C VAL A 36 -2.52 -14.52 12.87
N GLN A 37 -2.49 -15.81 12.54
CA GLN A 37 -1.60 -16.83 13.10
C GLN A 37 -1.34 -17.93 12.08
N PRO A 38 -0.31 -18.74 12.25
CA PRO A 38 -0.10 -19.93 11.43
C PRO A 38 -1.32 -20.86 11.44
N GLY A 39 -1.69 -21.33 10.28
CA GLY A 39 -2.84 -22.22 10.08
C GLY A 39 -4.17 -21.52 9.75
N ILE A 40 -4.25 -20.18 9.88
CA ILE A 40 -5.44 -19.45 9.44
C ILE A 40 -5.51 -19.43 7.90
N MET A 41 -6.73 -19.54 7.37
CA MET A 41 -6.95 -19.44 5.93
C MET A 41 -7.13 -17.97 5.50
N GLU A 42 -6.69 -17.63 4.30
CA GLU A 42 -6.83 -16.28 3.73
C GLU A 42 -8.30 -15.83 3.70
N TYR A 43 -9.24 -16.73 3.34
CA TYR A 43 -10.67 -16.41 3.32
C TYR A 43 -11.27 -16.17 4.73
N GLU A 44 -10.67 -16.72 5.80
CA GLU A 44 -11.12 -16.45 7.16
C GLU A 44 -10.76 -15.01 7.56
N ILE A 45 -9.60 -14.51 7.10
CA ILE A 45 -9.19 -13.12 7.26
C ILE A 45 -10.12 -12.20 6.45
N GLU A 46 -10.44 -12.56 5.21
CA GLU A 46 -11.38 -11.83 4.38
C GLU A 46 -12.78 -11.75 5.02
N ALA A 47 -13.27 -12.85 5.58
CA ALA A 47 -14.54 -12.88 6.29
C ALA A 47 -14.56 -11.93 7.50
N GLU A 48 -13.46 -11.84 8.26
CA GLU A 48 -13.33 -10.87 9.36
C GLU A 48 -13.31 -9.42 8.86
N ILE A 49 -12.67 -9.15 7.71
CA ILE A 49 -12.70 -7.82 7.08
C ILE A 49 -14.15 -7.42 6.78
N TYR A 50 -14.91 -8.26 6.10
CA TYR A 50 -16.32 -8.02 5.79
C TYR A 50 -17.15 -7.80 7.06
N HIS A 51 -17.02 -8.70 8.05
CA HIS A 51 -17.71 -8.57 9.32
C HIS A 51 -17.38 -7.25 10.01
N SER A 52 -16.09 -6.90 10.07
CA SER A 52 -15.64 -5.68 10.73
C SER A 52 -16.13 -4.41 10.01
N PHE A 53 -16.13 -4.38 8.70
CA PHE A 53 -16.61 -3.25 7.91
C PHE A 53 -18.11 -3.02 8.13
N LEU A 54 -18.93 -4.06 7.92
CA LEU A 54 -20.38 -3.96 8.07
C LEU A 54 -20.80 -3.60 9.49
N SER A 55 -20.11 -4.13 10.51
CA SER A 55 -20.40 -3.81 11.92
C SER A 55 -20.10 -2.35 12.29
N GLN A 56 -19.30 -1.65 11.50
CA GLN A 56 -18.97 -0.23 11.64
C GLN A 56 -19.76 0.69 10.68
N ARG A 57 -20.81 0.18 10.04
CA ARG A 57 -21.68 0.92 9.10
C ARG A 57 -21.00 1.30 7.78
N SER A 58 -19.96 0.60 7.38
CA SER A 58 -19.48 0.63 6.01
C SER A 58 -20.45 -0.13 5.11
N SER A 59 -20.53 0.24 3.84
CA SER A 59 -21.28 -0.52 2.82
C SER A 59 -20.59 -1.83 2.44
N GLY A 60 -19.36 -2.02 2.88
CA GLY A 60 -18.50 -3.15 2.57
C GLY A 60 -17.11 -2.71 2.12
N PRO A 61 -16.31 -3.61 1.54
CA PRO A 61 -15.05 -3.25 0.91
C PRO A 61 -15.27 -2.39 -0.33
N GLY A 62 -14.41 -1.40 -0.54
CA GLY A 62 -14.41 -0.56 -1.74
C GLY A 62 -13.92 -1.30 -2.99
N TYR A 63 -13.23 -2.42 -2.81
CA TYR A 63 -12.71 -3.33 -3.83
C TYR A 63 -12.51 -4.73 -3.25
N SER A 64 -12.29 -5.74 -4.12
CA SER A 64 -11.99 -7.10 -3.69
C SER A 64 -10.70 -7.13 -2.88
N SER A 65 -10.77 -7.53 -1.63
CA SER A 65 -9.61 -7.60 -0.74
C SER A 65 -8.57 -8.58 -1.27
N ILE A 66 -7.30 -8.22 -1.17
CA ILE A 66 -6.15 -9.06 -1.49
C ILE A 66 -5.57 -9.57 -0.17
N ILE A 67 -5.63 -10.88 0.04
CA ILE A 67 -5.09 -11.53 1.23
C ILE A 67 -4.09 -12.59 0.75
N ALA A 68 -2.84 -12.19 0.61
CA ALA A 68 -1.82 -12.94 -0.14
C ALA A 68 -0.68 -13.42 0.77
N SER A 69 -0.69 -14.71 1.11
CA SER A 69 0.35 -15.34 1.93
C SER A 69 1.52 -15.87 1.08
N GLY A 70 2.73 -15.75 1.59
CA GLY A 70 3.95 -16.29 0.97
C GLY A 70 4.17 -15.78 -0.46
N ASP A 71 4.36 -16.69 -1.40
CA ASP A 71 4.65 -16.36 -2.81
C ASP A 71 3.51 -15.61 -3.54
N ARG A 72 2.26 -15.77 -3.08
CA ARG A 72 1.10 -15.09 -3.70
C ARG A 72 1.19 -13.57 -3.56
N ALA A 73 1.90 -13.06 -2.56
CA ALA A 73 2.14 -11.63 -2.38
C ALA A 73 2.84 -10.96 -3.58
N ARG A 74 3.38 -11.73 -4.55
CA ARG A 74 3.94 -11.24 -5.81
C ARG A 74 2.91 -11.07 -6.93
N THR A 75 1.70 -11.59 -6.75
CA THR A 75 0.58 -11.41 -7.68
C THR A 75 -0.20 -10.16 -7.25
N LEU A 76 -0.10 -9.07 -8.04
CA LEU A 76 -0.60 -7.74 -7.65
C LEU A 76 -2.08 -7.75 -7.27
N HIS A 77 -2.92 -8.46 -8.05
CA HIS A 77 -4.36 -8.55 -7.83
C HIS A 77 -4.75 -10.01 -7.53
N TYR A 78 -4.14 -10.58 -6.49
CA TYR A 78 -4.49 -11.90 -5.98
C TYR A 78 -5.77 -11.81 -5.16
N ILE A 79 -6.88 -12.32 -5.67
CA ILE A 79 -8.23 -12.24 -5.06
C ILE A 79 -8.84 -13.61 -4.76
N GLU A 80 -8.12 -14.69 -5.02
CA GLU A 80 -8.60 -16.05 -4.73
C GLU A 80 -8.72 -16.32 -3.24
N ASN A 81 -7.84 -15.74 -2.42
CA ASN A 81 -7.83 -15.75 -0.96
C ASN A 81 -8.13 -17.16 -0.37
N ASN A 82 -7.52 -18.20 -0.93
CA ASN A 82 -7.90 -19.58 -0.65
C ASN A 82 -6.79 -20.46 -0.05
N GLN A 83 -5.67 -19.85 0.34
CA GLN A 83 -4.52 -20.59 0.87
C GLN A 83 -4.42 -20.50 2.39
N GLU A 84 -3.69 -21.45 2.97
CA GLU A 84 -3.30 -21.43 4.38
C GLU A 84 -2.10 -20.48 4.58
N CYS A 85 -2.17 -19.62 5.59
CA CYS A 85 -1.06 -18.78 6.03
C CYS A 85 -0.09 -19.62 6.88
N LYS A 86 1.12 -19.88 6.38
CA LYS A 86 2.07 -20.77 7.03
C LYS A 86 3.05 -20.04 7.95
N ALA A 87 3.51 -20.75 8.97
CA ALA A 87 4.58 -20.24 9.84
C ALA A 87 5.83 -19.87 9.03
N GLY A 88 6.41 -18.69 9.32
CA GLY A 88 7.60 -18.19 8.63
C GLY A 88 7.33 -17.42 7.33
N GLU A 89 6.10 -17.44 6.82
CA GLU A 89 5.69 -16.61 5.68
C GLU A 89 5.32 -15.20 6.11
N MET A 90 5.29 -14.28 5.14
CA MET A 90 4.65 -12.98 5.26
C MET A 90 3.26 -13.02 4.63
N LEU A 91 2.37 -12.19 5.14
CA LEU A 91 1.01 -12.00 4.65
C LEU A 91 0.87 -10.55 4.20
N LEU A 92 0.68 -10.34 2.91
CA LEU A 92 0.30 -9.07 2.33
C LEU A 92 -1.23 -8.97 2.37
N MET A 93 -1.74 -7.93 2.98
CA MET A 93 -3.17 -7.62 3.03
C MET A 93 -3.38 -6.24 2.43
N ASP A 94 -4.25 -6.18 1.42
CA ASP A 94 -4.63 -4.95 0.72
C ASP A 94 -6.15 -4.88 0.70
N PHE A 95 -6.71 -3.93 1.46
CA PHE A 95 -8.13 -3.80 1.69
C PHE A 95 -8.48 -2.38 2.17
N GLY A 96 -9.66 -1.93 1.81
CA GLY A 96 -10.18 -0.63 2.22
C GLY A 96 -11.70 -0.63 2.35
N ALA A 97 -12.22 0.03 3.38
CA ALA A 97 -13.65 0.20 3.57
C ALA A 97 -14.21 1.26 2.62
N GLU A 98 -15.44 1.07 2.15
CA GLU A 98 -16.24 2.11 1.55
C GLU A 98 -17.14 2.74 2.63
N TYR A 99 -17.17 4.07 2.72
CA TYR A 99 -18.10 4.80 3.57
C TYR A 99 -18.61 6.05 2.85
N GLY A 100 -19.94 6.15 2.71
CA GLY A 100 -20.57 7.29 2.05
C GLY A 100 -20.12 7.49 0.59
N ASN A 101 -19.89 6.42 -0.13
CA ASN A 101 -19.35 6.32 -1.48
C ASN A 101 -17.87 6.72 -1.63
N TYR A 102 -17.12 6.90 -0.54
CA TYR A 102 -15.68 7.14 -0.59
C TYR A 102 -14.91 5.93 -0.08
N ASN A 103 -13.78 5.65 -0.71
CA ASN A 103 -12.98 4.46 -0.44
C ASN A 103 -11.70 4.81 0.32
N ALA A 104 -11.36 3.99 1.31
CA ALA A 104 -10.00 3.88 1.80
C ALA A 104 -9.21 2.85 0.98
N ASP A 105 -7.88 2.95 1.03
CA ASP A 105 -6.98 2.02 0.37
C ASP A 105 -5.75 1.79 1.24
N LEU A 106 -5.59 0.59 1.78
CA LEU A 106 -4.55 0.25 2.75
C LEU A 106 -3.87 -1.04 2.38
N THR A 107 -2.58 -1.01 2.16
CA THR A 107 -1.77 -2.23 2.15
C THR A 107 -0.83 -2.29 3.34
N ARG A 108 -0.78 -3.44 3.99
CA ARG A 108 0.23 -3.83 4.97
C ARG A 108 0.69 -5.25 4.74
N THR A 109 1.98 -5.46 4.92
CA THR A 109 2.58 -6.81 4.91
C THR A 109 3.07 -7.15 6.31
N ILE A 110 2.60 -8.25 6.89
CA ILE A 110 2.90 -8.66 8.27
C ILE A 110 3.47 -10.07 8.33
N PRO A 111 4.23 -10.44 9.37
CA PRO A 111 4.70 -11.81 9.54
C PRO A 111 3.57 -12.70 10.09
N VAL A 112 3.27 -13.81 9.45
CA VAL A 112 2.21 -14.76 9.90
C VAL A 112 2.46 -15.23 11.34
N SER A 113 3.73 -15.44 11.71
CA SER A 113 4.14 -15.90 13.07
C SER A 113 4.26 -14.78 14.10
N GLY A 114 3.83 -13.54 13.78
CA GLY A 114 3.89 -12.38 14.69
C GLY A 114 5.29 -11.78 14.87
N LYS A 115 6.31 -12.29 14.18
CA LYS A 115 7.70 -11.80 14.25
C LYS A 115 8.39 -11.91 12.90
N PHE A 116 8.95 -10.79 12.43
CA PHE A 116 9.70 -10.77 11.17
C PHE A 116 11.03 -11.50 11.29
N GLY A 117 11.38 -12.30 10.31
CA GLY A 117 12.73 -12.84 10.13
C GLY A 117 13.72 -11.74 9.70
N ARG A 118 15.02 -12.01 9.80
CA ARG A 118 16.07 -11.02 9.49
C ARG A 118 15.95 -10.46 8.07
N ARG A 119 15.76 -11.33 7.08
CA ARG A 119 15.62 -10.90 5.68
C ARG A 119 14.31 -10.16 5.44
N GLN A 120 13.23 -10.63 6.04
CA GLN A 120 11.92 -9.97 5.97
C GLN A 120 12.00 -8.53 6.51
N LYS A 121 12.66 -8.31 7.66
CA LYS A 121 12.92 -6.95 8.21
C LYS A 121 13.69 -6.08 7.23
N THR A 122 14.71 -6.64 6.58
CA THR A 122 15.53 -5.89 5.61
C THR A 122 14.66 -5.42 4.44
N VAL A 123 13.85 -6.29 3.85
CA VAL A 123 12.99 -5.96 2.70
C VAL A 123 11.85 -5.04 3.13
N TYR A 124 11.21 -5.30 4.28
CA TYR A 124 10.15 -4.46 4.82
C TYR A 124 10.63 -3.02 5.07
N ASN A 125 11.77 -2.85 5.75
CA ASN A 125 12.34 -1.54 6.03
C ASN A 125 12.79 -0.82 4.75
N ALA A 126 13.22 -1.55 3.73
CA ALA A 126 13.51 -0.98 2.41
C ALA A 126 12.24 -0.45 1.73
N CYS A 127 11.14 -1.20 1.80
CA CYS A 127 9.84 -0.77 1.29
C CYS A 127 9.31 0.44 2.08
N LEU A 128 9.42 0.43 3.41
CA LEU A 128 9.04 1.55 4.28
C LEU A 128 9.88 2.81 3.99
N HIS A 129 11.18 2.65 3.71
CA HIS A 129 12.02 3.75 3.28
C HIS A 129 11.52 4.36 1.96
N LEU A 130 11.18 3.53 0.96
CA LEU A 130 10.61 4.01 -0.29
C LEU A 130 9.27 4.73 -0.08
N HIS A 131 8.41 4.23 0.80
CA HIS A 131 7.15 4.87 1.16
C HIS A 131 7.39 6.26 1.77
N HIS A 132 8.32 6.39 2.73
CA HIS A 132 8.66 7.68 3.34
C HIS A 132 9.30 8.65 2.34
N TYR A 133 10.21 8.15 1.49
CA TYR A 133 10.81 8.97 0.43
C TYR A 133 9.72 9.48 -0.53
N ALA A 134 8.86 8.60 -1.00
CA ALA A 134 7.74 8.94 -1.86
C ALA A 134 6.83 10.00 -1.23
N ALA A 135 6.47 9.85 0.06
CA ALA A 135 5.70 10.84 0.80
C ALA A 135 6.41 12.21 0.87
N SER A 136 7.74 12.21 1.03
CA SER A 136 8.52 13.46 1.13
C SER A 136 8.52 14.31 -0.14
N ILE A 137 8.35 13.69 -1.30
CA ILE A 137 8.39 14.37 -2.61
C ILE A 137 7.01 14.57 -3.25
N LEU A 138 5.94 13.95 -2.69
CA LEU A 138 4.56 14.11 -3.19
C LEU A 138 4.03 15.49 -2.77
N LYS A 139 3.93 16.41 -3.71
CA LYS A 139 3.52 17.80 -3.46
C LYS A 139 2.93 18.46 -4.71
N PRO A 140 2.23 19.59 -4.59
CA PRO A 140 1.75 20.33 -5.76
C PRO A 140 2.87 20.65 -6.75
N GLY A 141 2.54 20.59 -8.05
CA GLY A 141 3.42 20.96 -9.15
C GLY A 141 4.22 19.82 -9.78
N ILE A 142 4.34 18.66 -9.13
CA ILE A 142 4.93 17.45 -9.75
C ILE A 142 3.85 16.69 -10.52
N SER A 143 4.18 16.03 -11.64
CA SER A 143 3.30 15.06 -12.29
C SER A 143 3.47 13.67 -11.66
N ILE A 144 2.47 12.77 -11.80
CA ILE A 144 2.59 11.39 -11.34
C ILE A 144 3.70 10.65 -12.09
N ILE A 145 3.95 11.00 -13.36
CA ILE A 145 5.03 10.40 -14.14
C ILE A 145 6.39 10.77 -13.53
N ASP A 146 6.68 12.07 -13.38
CA ASP A 146 7.94 12.54 -12.80
C ASP A 146 8.14 12.06 -11.35
N TYR A 147 7.04 11.97 -10.59
CA TYR A 147 7.03 11.43 -9.24
C TYR A 147 7.44 9.95 -9.23
N THR A 148 6.84 9.13 -10.11
CA THR A 148 7.15 7.70 -10.23
C THR A 148 8.61 7.47 -10.64
N GLU A 149 9.14 8.27 -11.57
CA GLU A 149 10.55 8.19 -11.97
C GLU A 149 11.51 8.47 -10.83
N LYS A 150 11.25 9.53 -10.05
CA LYS A 150 12.08 9.86 -8.86
C LYS A 150 12.06 8.76 -7.80
N VAL A 151 10.91 8.13 -7.56
CA VAL A 151 10.83 6.98 -6.65
C VAL A 151 11.57 5.78 -7.24
N GLY A 152 11.54 5.59 -8.55
CA GLY A 152 12.32 4.56 -9.26
C GLY A 152 13.83 4.75 -9.13
N ASP A 153 14.32 6.01 -9.16
CA ASP A 153 15.72 6.33 -8.89
C ASP A 153 16.13 5.92 -7.48
N GLU A 154 15.32 6.29 -6.47
CA GLU A 154 15.56 5.89 -5.09
C GLU A 154 15.46 4.36 -4.91
N ALA A 155 14.49 3.72 -5.57
CA ALA A 155 14.37 2.25 -5.55
C ALA A 155 15.64 1.57 -6.07
N THR A 156 16.25 2.10 -7.13
CA THR A 156 17.53 1.61 -7.67
C THR A 156 18.63 1.62 -6.60
N VAL A 157 18.76 2.73 -5.85
CA VAL A 157 19.74 2.86 -4.76
C VAL A 157 19.44 1.90 -3.62
N VAL A 158 18.18 1.80 -3.22
CA VAL A 158 17.73 0.92 -2.13
C VAL A 158 17.96 -0.54 -2.49
N PHE A 159 17.62 -0.95 -3.71
CA PHE A 159 17.77 -2.34 -4.17
C PHE A 159 19.23 -2.77 -4.26
N GLN A 160 20.15 -1.85 -4.59
CA GLN A 160 21.59 -2.14 -4.47
C GLN A 160 22.00 -2.38 -3.00
N LYS A 161 21.55 -1.53 -2.08
CA LYS A 161 21.90 -1.65 -0.64
C LYS A 161 21.43 -2.96 -0.03
N ILE A 162 20.28 -3.48 -0.44
CA ILE A 162 19.74 -4.75 0.07
C ILE A 162 20.11 -5.98 -0.76
N GLY A 163 20.96 -5.80 -1.78
CA GLY A 163 21.54 -6.88 -2.59
C GLY A 163 20.64 -7.45 -3.68
N LEU A 164 19.59 -6.73 -4.11
CA LEU A 164 18.71 -7.11 -5.21
C LEU A 164 19.28 -6.72 -6.56
N LEU A 165 19.96 -5.59 -6.68
CA LEU A 165 20.58 -5.10 -7.89
C LEU A 165 22.11 -5.02 -7.75
N ARG A 166 22.82 -5.39 -8.80
CA ARG A 166 24.25 -5.20 -8.95
C ARG A 166 24.54 -3.93 -9.77
N LYS A 167 25.75 -3.38 -9.64
CA LYS A 167 26.20 -2.27 -10.49
C LYS A 167 26.16 -2.58 -11.97
N SER A 168 26.38 -3.84 -12.35
CA SER A 168 26.28 -4.31 -13.74
C SER A 168 24.86 -4.21 -14.29
N ASP A 169 23.85 -4.50 -13.47
CA ASP A 169 22.44 -4.50 -13.88
C ASP A 169 21.99 -3.07 -14.24
N ILE A 170 22.46 -2.09 -13.48
CA ILE A 170 22.19 -0.67 -13.72
C ILE A 170 22.98 -0.13 -14.90
N LYS A 171 24.29 -0.51 -15.02
CA LYS A 171 25.11 -0.05 -16.15
C LYS A 171 24.59 -0.49 -17.51
N ASN A 172 23.94 -1.66 -17.54
CA ASN A 172 23.45 -2.30 -18.76
C ASN A 172 21.91 -2.25 -18.86
N GLU A 173 21.24 -1.43 -18.02
CA GLU A 173 19.77 -1.35 -18.07
C GLU A 173 19.27 -0.71 -19.37
N ASP A 174 18.10 -1.18 -19.80
CA ASP A 174 17.33 -0.53 -20.85
C ASP A 174 16.68 0.75 -20.28
N PRO A 175 16.90 1.93 -20.88
CA PRO A 175 16.28 3.19 -20.43
C PRO A 175 14.75 3.14 -20.36
N GLU A 176 14.08 2.34 -21.21
CA GLU A 176 12.63 2.18 -21.22
C GLU A 176 12.15 1.13 -20.21
N ASN A 177 13.04 0.20 -19.79
CA ASN A 177 12.76 -0.85 -18.83
C ASN A 177 13.86 -0.94 -17.76
N ARG A 178 13.90 0.04 -16.89
CA ARG A 178 14.91 0.24 -15.86
C ARG A 178 15.02 -0.94 -14.90
N ALA A 179 16.22 -1.25 -14.45
CA ALA A 179 16.55 -2.44 -13.65
C ALA A 179 15.72 -2.60 -12.38
N TYR A 180 15.34 -1.50 -11.73
CA TYR A 180 14.47 -1.56 -10.53
C TYR A 180 13.11 -2.19 -10.80
N ARG A 181 12.59 -2.10 -12.04
CA ARG A 181 11.27 -2.64 -12.43
C ARG A 181 11.18 -4.16 -12.30
N LYS A 182 12.31 -4.85 -12.21
CA LYS A 182 12.32 -6.29 -11.88
C LYS A 182 11.67 -6.58 -10.53
N TYR A 183 11.81 -5.67 -9.57
CA TYR A 183 11.33 -5.86 -8.18
C TYR A 183 10.21 -4.90 -7.78
N LEU A 184 9.99 -3.83 -8.55
CA LEU A 184 8.91 -2.88 -8.37
C LEU A 184 8.30 -2.60 -9.74
N TYR A 185 7.25 -3.34 -10.10
CA TYR A 185 6.70 -3.40 -11.45
C TYR A 185 5.29 -2.83 -11.60
N HIS A 186 4.84 -2.04 -10.62
CA HIS A 186 3.58 -1.30 -10.70
C HIS A 186 3.78 0.20 -10.41
N GLY A 187 2.69 0.98 -10.53
CA GLY A 187 2.70 2.41 -10.18
C GLY A 187 2.87 2.63 -8.68
N ILE A 188 3.42 3.80 -8.33
CA ILE A 188 3.67 4.14 -6.92
C ILE A 188 2.46 4.81 -6.29
N SER A 189 1.50 5.29 -7.11
CA SER A 189 0.42 6.15 -6.64
C SER A 189 -0.68 6.26 -7.68
N HIS A 190 -1.92 6.37 -7.22
CA HIS A 190 -3.07 6.70 -8.03
C HIS A 190 -4.02 7.66 -7.28
N HIS A 191 -4.93 8.29 -8.01
CA HIS A 191 -6.01 9.07 -7.41
C HIS A 191 -6.94 8.16 -6.61
N LEU A 192 -7.43 8.67 -5.49
CA LEU A 192 -8.37 7.97 -4.61
C LEU A 192 -9.57 8.86 -4.31
N GLY A 193 -10.76 8.28 -4.21
CA GLY A 193 -11.98 9.02 -3.89
C GLY A 193 -13.23 8.13 -3.92
N ILE A 194 -14.17 8.50 -4.82
CA ILE A 194 -15.41 7.73 -5.05
C ILE A 194 -15.08 6.37 -5.69
N ASP A 195 -14.13 6.34 -6.60
CA ASP A 195 -13.54 5.08 -7.05
C ASP A 195 -12.17 4.89 -6.36
N VAL A 196 -11.76 3.65 -6.12
CA VAL A 196 -10.43 3.32 -5.60
C VAL A 196 -9.36 3.83 -6.57
N HIS A 197 -9.46 3.49 -7.85
CA HIS A 197 -8.70 4.13 -8.91
C HIS A 197 -9.52 5.30 -9.48
N ASP A 198 -9.50 6.44 -8.76
CA ASP A 198 -10.36 7.59 -9.08
C ASP A 198 -9.90 8.34 -10.33
N LEU A 199 -10.82 9.14 -10.87
CA LEU A 199 -10.59 9.91 -12.09
C LEU A 199 -9.50 10.96 -11.90
N GLY A 200 -8.51 10.93 -12.77
CA GLY A 200 -7.39 11.86 -12.76
C GLY A 200 -6.52 11.73 -14.00
N THR A 201 -5.43 12.49 -14.06
CA THR A 201 -4.39 12.35 -15.07
C THR A 201 -3.04 12.08 -14.44
N ARG A 202 -2.18 11.38 -15.19
CA ARG A 202 -0.81 11.10 -14.74
C ARG A 202 0.19 12.15 -15.21
N THR A 203 -0.20 12.95 -16.21
CA THR A 203 0.67 13.94 -16.87
C THR A 203 0.48 15.35 -16.36
N GLU A 204 -0.71 15.70 -15.88
CA GLU A 204 -0.97 17.02 -15.32
C GLU A 204 -0.30 17.18 -13.93
N PRO A 205 0.14 18.39 -13.56
CA PRO A 205 0.66 18.67 -12.24
C PRO A 205 -0.37 18.38 -11.15
N ILE A 206 0.08 17.74 -10.08
CA ILE A 206 -0.70 17.53 -8.84
C ILE A 206 -1.11 18.89 -8.28
N LYS A 207 -2.34 18.99 -7.77
CA LYS A 207 -2.91 20.20 -7.17
C LYS A 207 -3.32 19.96 -5.72
N ALA A 208 -3.31 21.01 -4.92
CA ALA A 208 -3.88 20.97 -3.57
C ALA A 208 -5.36 20.56 -3.62
N GLY A 209 -5.80 19.77 -2.65
CA GLY A 209 -7.14 19.17 -2.60
C GLY A 209 -7.24 17.78 -3.21
N MET A 210 -6.29 17.33 -4.03
CA MET A 210 -6.26 15.96 -4.53
C MET A 210 -5.95 14.97 -3.41
N VAL A 211 -6.40 13.72 -3.57
CA VAL A 211 -6.07 12.60 -2.70
C VAL A 211 -5.44 11.50 -3.53
N PHE A 212 -4.34 10.94 -3.02
CA PHE A 212 -3.55 9.90 -3.66
C PHE A 212 -3.20 8.78 -2.70
N THR A 213 -2.99 7.58 -3.21
CA THR A 213 -2.25 6.52 -2.52
C THR A 213 -0.75 6.77 -2.61
N ILE A 214 0.02 6.19 -1.70
CA ILE A 214 1.46 5.94 -1.84
C ILE A 214 1.68 4.49 -1.48
N GLU A 215 2.07 3.68 -2.46
CA GLU A 215 2.02 2.22 -2.38
C GLU A 215 3.25 1.49 -2.96
N PRO A 216 4.48 1.89 -2.66
CA PRO A 216 5.63 1.15 -3.17
C PRO A 216 5.58 -0.32 -2.73
N GLY A 217 6.00 -1.21 -3.65
CA GLY A 217 6.14 -2.64 -3.38
C GLY A 217 7.52 -3.17 -3.75
N ILE A 218 7.95 -4.24 -3.10
CA ILE A 218 9.16 -4.99 -3.41
C ILE A 218 8.79 -6.46 -3.52
N TYR A 219 8.98 -7.03 -4.71
CA TYR A 219 8.57 -8.40 -5.02
C TYR A 219 9.77 -9.19 -5.49
N ILE A 220 10.12 -10.26 -4.77
CA ILE A 220 11.34 -11.04 -4.97
C ILE A 220 10.97 -12.49 -5.27
N GLU A 221 11.07 -12.85 -6.55
CA GLU A 221 10.71 -14.19 -7.03
C GLU A 221 11.60 -15.27 -6.41
N GLU A 222 12.87 -15.01 -6.36
CA GLU A 222 13.88 -15.95 -5.85
C GLU A 222 13.71 -16.23 -4.35
N GLU A 223 13.03 -15.33 -3.62
CA GLU A 223 12.76 -15.45 -2.18
C GLU A 223 11.28 -15.76 -1.88
N GLN A 224 10.44 -15.89 -2.92
CA GLN A 224 8.99 -16.12 -2.81
C GLN A 224 8.31 -15.12 -1.85
N MET A 225 8.68 -13.85 -1.98
CA MET A 225 8.28 -12.81 -1.04
C MET A 225 7.83 -11.55 -1.77
N GLY A 226 6.69 -10.98 -1.33
CA GLY A 226 6.22 -9.66 -1.71
C GLY A 226 5.97 -8.80 -0.48
N VAL A 227 6.33 -7.54 -0.55
CA VAL A 227 6.06 -6.52 0.48
C VAL A 227 5.48 -5.30 -0.21
N ARG A 228 4.31 -4.84 0.19
CA ARG A 228 3.73 -3.54 -0.16
C ARG A 228 3.31 -2.81 1.09
N ILE A 229 3.52 -1.50 1.12
CA ILE A 229 3.12 -0.60 2.20
C ILE A 229 2.42 0.58 1.57
N GLU A 230 1.20 0.85 1.99
CA GLU A 230 0.34 1.84 1.39
C GLU A 230 -0.42 2.67 2.41
N ASN A 231 -0.45 3.97 2.19
CA ASN A 231 -1.28 4.94 2.89
C ASN A 231 -1.95 5.91 1.91
N ASN A 232 -2.99 6.59 2.39
CA ASN A 232 -3.72 7.63 1.66
C ASN A 232 -3.25 9.02 2.08
N PHE A 233 -3.00 9.88 1.10
CA PHE A 233 -2.46 11.22 1.31
C PHE A 233 -3.33 12.30 0.70
N TRP A 234 -3.69 13.29 1.51
CA TRP A 234 -4.35 14.50 1.04
C TRP A 234 -3.30 15.57 0.70
N ILE A 235 -3.36 16.10 -0.52
CA ILE A 235 -2.45 17.12 -0.99
C ILE A 235 -2.87 18.48 -0.44
N THR A 236 -1.97 19.13 0.27
CA THR A 236 -2.13 20.46 0.84
C THR A 236 -1.45 21.52 -0.03
N LYS A 237 -1.61 22.81 0.31
CA LYS A 237 -0.94 23.89 -0.43
C LYS A 237 0.60 23.78 -0.42
N ASN A 238 1.18 23.23 0.65
CA ASN A 238 2.64 23.22 0.89
C ASN A 238 3.25 21.81 0.90
N GLY A 239 2.50 20.76 0.57
CA GLY A 239 2.95 19.38 0.61
C GLY A 239 1.79 18.40 0.66
N ASN A 240 1.84 17.44 1.56
CA ASN A 240 0.78 16.46 1.78
C ASN A 240 0.50 16.22 3.27
N LYS A 241 -0.61 15.56 3.54
CA LYS A 241 -0.99 15.08 4.86
C LYS A 241 -1.33 13.60 4.76
N ASP A 242 -0.62 12.77 5.49
CA ASP A 242 -0.95 11.36 5.66
C ASP A 242 -2.24 11.24 6.49
N LEU A 243 -3.29 10.71 5.87
CA LEU A 243 -4.60 10.47 6.50
C LEU A 243 -4.58 9.19 7.35
N MET A 244 -3.60 8.32 7.15
CA MET A 244 -3.41 7.03 7.82
C MET A 244 -2.26 7.01 8.85
N LYS A 245 -1.76 8.16 9.25
CA LYS A 245 -0.59 8.31 10.13
C LYS A 245 -0.67 7.56 11.47
N ASN A 246 -1.86 7.18 11.91
CA ASN A 246 -2.08 6.45 13.17
C ASN A 246 -2.07 4.92 12.97
N ILE A 247 -2.12 4.44 11.73
CA ILE A 247 -2.12 3.01 11.42
C ILE A 247 -0.71 2.45 11.59
N PRO A 248 -0.53 1.38 12.38
CA PRO A 248 0.79 0.77 12.59
C PRO A 248 1.50 0.48 11.26
N ILE A 249 2.76 0.91 11.17
CA ILE A 249 3.52 0.82 9.92
C ILE A 249 4.96 0.33 10.13
N THR A 250 5.54 0.49 11.32
CA THR A 250 6.90 0.02 11.59
C THR A 250 6.92 -1.45 12.01
N VAL A 251 8.06 -2.09 11.81
CA VAL A 251 8.28 -3.47 12.26
C VAL A 251 7.98 -3.62 13.75
N GLU A 252 8.43 -2.65 14.56
CA GLU A 252 8.30 -2.65 16.01
C GLU A 252 6.84 -2.53 16.45
N GLU A 253 6.05 -1.65 15.83
CA GLU A 253 4.62 -1.48 16.12
C GLU A 253 3.83 -2.75 15.77
N ILE A 254 4.09 -3.32 14.59
CA ILE A 254 3.42 -4.54 14.12
C ILE A 254 3.75 -5.71 15.07
N GLU A 255 5.04 -5.98 15.34
CA GLU A 255 5.45 -7.04 16.25
C GLU A 255 4.88 -6.84 17.67
N ALA A 256 4.81 -5.60 18.15
CA ALA A 256 4.25 -5.29 19.48
C ALA A 256 2.76 -5.59 19.57
N LEU A 257 1.98 -5.28 18.52
CA LEU A 257 0.54 -5.50 18.48
C LEU A 257 0.16 -6.96 18.20
N MET A 258 1.04 -7.73 17.55
CA MET A 258 0.86 -9.17 17.31
C MET A 258 1.30 -10.04 18.49
N LYS A 259 1.94 -9.48 19.52
CA LYS A 259 2.26 -10.24 20.74
C LYS A 259 1.00 -10.80 21.39
N ARG A 260 1.03 -12.07 21.65
CA ARG A 260 0.04 -12.85 22.40
C ARG A 260 0.51 -13.07 23.82
#